data_9cc4548b3d39376e01dd912f1805d6e5
#
_entry.id   9cc4548b3d39376e01dd912f1805d6e5
#
_cell.length_a   1.000
_cell.length_b   1.000
_cell.length_c   1.000
_cell.angle_alpha   90.00
_cell.angle_beta   90.00
_cell.angle_gamma   90.00
#
_symmetry.space_group_name_H-M   'P 1'
#
loop_
_entity.id
_entity.type
_entity.pdbx_description
1 polymer ?
#
loop_
_entity_poly.entity_id
_entity_poly.type
_entity_poly.pdbx_seq_one_letter_code
_entity_poly.pdbx_strand_id
1 'polypeptide(L)'
;MAKILLVANLNCDRILRLDKPLKMGGRFHYQDGGQRLGGGGANTGIGLVWSGHEVALVSQVGRDEIGDWLLAETSTLGIDCRLMQRYQQHTCEMLLVMTPDGERTIIRPERPRFELAAPPNWRQWDALYINSSAEGAVSWAKTALRHSLVVAQLAKDNRERPCHVLIASRADMQGRSELSPWQYGLSIAGDSLQAFIVTDGESGAILYQADSQTHVAAESASVVDTTGAGDAYAAGLIHGLVRGDEFCQAMAEGARWAAFAVATESSIPGAELKNYLENERAKEEV
;
A
#
# COMPACT_ATOMS: atom_id res chain seq x y z
N MET A 1 2.03 -15.14 -13.91
CA MET A 1 1.03 -15.11 -12.80
C MET A 1 1.74 -15.51 -11.51
N ALA A 2 1.65 -14.70 -10.46
CA ALA A 2 2.28 -14.96 -9.15
C ALA A 2 1.22 -14.98 -8.04
N LYS A 3 1.52 -15.63 -6.90
CA LYS A 3 0.70 -15.65 -5.69
C LYS A 3 1.26 -14.69 -4.66
N ILE A 4 0.52 -13.64 -4.34
CA ILE A 4 0.98 -12.53 -3.51
C ILE A 4 0.14 -12.45 -2.24
N LEU A 5 0.81 -12.45 -1.09
CA LEU A 5 0.17 -12.27 0.21
C LEU A 5 0.42 -10.85 0.72
N LEU A 6 -0.66 -10.13 0.99
CA LEU A 6 -0.61 -8.77 1.52
C LEU A 6 -0.95 -8.78 3.02
N VAL A 7 -0.09 -8.24 3.86
CA VAL A 7 -0.36 -7.91 5.26
C VAL A 7 -0.52 -6.40 5.35
N ALA A 8 -1.75 -5.93 5.16
CA ALA A 8 -2.05 -4.51 5.01
C ALA A 8 -3.42 -4.16 5.60
N ASN A 9 -3.66 -2.86 5.84
CA ASN A 9 -4.95 -2.43 6.37
C ASN A 9 -6.01 -2.37 5.27
N LEU A 10 -7.24 -2.80 5.62
CA LEU A 10 -8.46 -2.57 4.86
C LEU A 10 -9.29 -1.53 5.63
N ASN A 11 -9.77 -0.49 4.96
CA ASN A 11 -10.47 0.61 5.58
C ASN A 11 -11.82 0.88 4.92
N CYS A 12 -12.79 1.33 5.70
CA CYS A 12 -13.90 2.12 5.23
C CYS A 12 -13.53 3.60 5.33
N ASP A 13 -13.50 4.30 4.22
CA ASP A 13 -13.26 5.74 4.17
C ASP A 13 -14.62 6.44 4.10
N ARG A 14 -15.04 7.11 5.19
CA ARG A 14 -16.27 7.91 5.27
C ARG A 14 -15.99 9.33 4.82
N ILE A 15 -16.65 9.79 3.77
CA ILE A 15 -16.43 11.11 3.17
C ILE A 15 -17.38 12.13 3.77
N LEU A 16 -16.83 13.18 4.37
CA LEU A 16 -17.59 14.32 4.92
C LEU A 16 -17.19 15.57 4.17
N ARG A 17 -18.13 16.17 3.43
CA ARG A 17 -17.91 17.43 2.69
C ARG A 17 -18.39 18.60 3.54
N LEU A 18 -17.45 19.40 4.05
CA LEU A 18 -17.76 20.56 4.88
C LEU A 18 -18.27 21.74 4.05
N ASP A 19 -19.04 22.62 4.72
CA ASP A 19 -19.56 23.88 4.16
C ASP A 19 -18.50 25.00 4.09
N LYS A 20 -17.39 24.86 4.81
CA LYS A 20 -16.30 25.86 4.92
C LYS A 20 -15.00 25.23 5.37
N PRO A 21 -13.84 25.95 5.22
CA PRO A 21 -12.55 25.47 5.66
C PRO A 21 -12.51 25.08 7.13
N LEU A 22 -11.77 23.99 7.44
CA LEU A 22 -11.65 23.45 8.79
C LEU A 22 -10.91 24.44 9.72
N LYS A 23 -11.48 24.69 10.89
CA LYS A 23 -10.90 25.58 11.90
C LYS A 23 -11.05 24.99 13.30
N MET A 24 -9.98 25.03 14.09
CA MET A 24 -10.01 24.59 15.48
C MET A 24 -11.06 25.37 16.29
N GLY A 25 -11.87 24.63 17.06
CA GLY A 25 -12.98 25.19 17.85
C GLY A 25 -14.19 25.61 17.02
N GLY A 26 -14.18 25.39 15.69
CA GLY A 26 -15.30 25.72 14.79
C GLY A 26 -16.49 24.77 14.91
N ARG A 27 -17.63 25.22 14.36
CA ARG A 27 -18.82 24.39 14.12
C ARG A 27 -19.07 24.36 12.63
N PHE A 28 -19.30 23.16 12.07
CA PHE A 28 -19.42 22.95 10.64
C PHE A 28 -20.69 22.17 10.33
N HIS A 29 -21.26 22.43 9.18
CA HIS A 29 -22.21 21.55 8.52
C HIS A 29 -21.47 20.69 7.51
N TYR A 30 -21.92 19.46 7.33
CA TYR A 30 -21.36 18.59 6.31
C TYR A 30 -22.45 17.94 5.48
N GLN A 31 -22.12 17.65 4.24
CA GLN A 31 -22.85 16.71 3.40
C GLN A 31 -22.17 15.35 3.50
N ASP A 32 -22.99 14.30 3.67
CA ASP A 32 -22.51 12.93 3.59
C ASP A 32 -22.08 12.62 2.15
N GLY A 33 -20.81 12.40 1.95
CA GLY A 33 -20.21 11.99 0.66
C GLY A 33 -20.21 10.49 0.44
N GLY A 34 -20.82 9.73 1.35
CA GLY A 34 -20.87 8.28 1.31
C GLY A 34 -19.62 7.62 1.89
N GLN A 35 -19.50 6.33 1.64
CA GLN A 35 -18.37 5.50 2.05
C GLN A 35 -17.69 4.90 0.81
N ARG A 36 -16.39 4.65 0.92
CA ARG A 36 -15.62 3.97 -0.12
C ARG A 36 -14.63 3.00 0.48
N LEU A 37 -14.26 2.00 -0.32
CA LEU A 37 -13.18 1.08 0.00
C LEU A 37 -11.85 1.83 -0.01
N GLY A 38 -10.99 1.55 0.96
CA GLY A 38 -9.67 2.17 1.08
C GLY A 38 -8.69 1.32 1.88
N GLY A 39 -7.54 1.92 2.16
CA GLY A 39 -6.43 1.29 2.87
C GLY A 39 -5.47 0.56 1.93
N GLY A 40 -4.22 0.40 2.38
CA GLY A 40 -3.15 -0.18 1.57
C GLY A 40 -3.46 -1.58 1.04
N GLY A 41 -4.33 -2.35 1.72
CA GLY A 41 -4.76 -3.67 1.25
C GLY A 41 -5.58 -3.60 -0.05
N ALA A 42 -6.54 -2.68 -0.12
CA ALA A 42 -7.32 -2.45 -1.33
C ALA A 42 -6.49 -1.73 -2.40
N ASN A 43 -5.82 -0.63 -2.01
CA ASN A 43 -5.07 0.21 -2.95
C ASN A 43 -3.98 -0.58 -3.69
N THR A 44 -3.24 -1.44 -2.97
CA THR A 44 -2.20 -2.29 -3.56
C THR A 44 -2.79 -3.52 -4.24
N GLY A 45 -3.76 -4.19 -3.57
CA GLY A 45 -4.27 -5.50 -4.00
C GLY A 45 -5.04 -5.46 -5.31
N ILE A 46 -5.86 -4.43 -5.54
CA ILE A 46 -6.71 -4.32 -6.74
C ILE A 46 -5.85 -4.23 -8.01
N GLY A 47 -4.81 -3.40 -8.02
CA GLY A 47 -3.90 -3.29 -9.16
C GLY A 47 -3.20 -4.61 -9.46
N LEU A 48 -2.75 -5.33 -8.43
CA LEU A 48 -2.12 -6.64 -8.58
C LEU A 48 -3.08 -7.71 -9.11
N VAL A 49 -4.36 -7.69 -8.71
CA VAL A 49 -5.39 -8.57 -9.27
C VAL A 49 -5.60 -8.27 -10.76
N TRP A 50 -5.75 -6.99 -11.12
CA TRP A 50 -5.96 -6.59 -12.51
C TRP A 50 -4.76 -6.91 -13.41
N SER A 51 -3.54 -6.95 -12.86
CA SER A 51 -2.35 -7.39 -13.58
C SER A 51 -2.22 -8.91 -13.69
N GLY A 52 -3.21 -9.68 -13.22
CA GLY A 52 -3.30 -11.14 -13.39
C GLY A 52 -2.64 -11.95 -12.29
N HIS A 53 -2.35 -11.38 -11.12
CA HIS A 53 -1.85 -12.13 -9.96
C HIS A 53 -2.98 -12.69 -9.08
N GLU A 54 -2.71 -13.79 -8.38
CA GLU A 54 -3.54 -14.28 -7.27
C GLU A 54 -3.15 -13.51 -6.00
N VAL A 55 -4.08 -12.73 -5.45
CA VAL A 55 -3.82 -11.87 -4.29
C VAL A 55 -4.68 -12.27 -3.11
N ALA A 56 -4.07 -12.55 -1.96
CA ALA A 56 -4.77 -12.73 -0.71
C ALA A 56 -4.41 -11.61 0.28
N LEU A 57 -5.41 -11.15 1.04
CA LEU A 57 -5.28 -10.12 2.03
C LEU A 57 -5.40 -10.66 3.44
N VAL A 58 -4.40 -10.35 4.26
CA VAL A 58 -4.40 -10.53 5.71
C VAL A 58 -4.60 -9.18 6.36
N SER A 59 -5.76 -8.97 6.94
CA SER A 59 -6.17 -7.75 7.62
C SER A 59 -7.22 -8.07 8.66
N GLN A 60 -7.85 -7.06 9.26
CA GLN A 60 -8.93 -7.25 10.22
C GLN A 60 -10.04 -6.22 10.02
N VAL A 61 -11.29 -6.66 10.24
CA VAL A 61 -12.49 -5.81 10.26
C VAL A 61 -13.41 -6.21 11.40
N GLY A 62 -14.33 -5.34 11.80
CA GLY A 62 -15.32 -5.63 12.84
C GLY A 62 -16.36 -6.68 12.41
N ARG A 63 -17.12 -7.19 13.38
CA ARG A 63 -18.30 -8.06 13.15
C ARG A 63 -19.55 -7.20 13.04
N ASP A 64 -19.61 -6.35 12.01
CA ASP A 64 -20.71 -5.41 11.77
C ASP A 64 -20.98 -5.29 10.26
N GLU A 65 -22.02 -4.53 9.89
CA GLU A 65 -22.44 -4.32 8.50
C GLU A 65 -21.34 -3.68 7.64
N ILE A 66 -20.53 -2.78 8.21
CA ILE A 66 -19.41 -2.14 7.52
C ILE A 66 -18.32 -3.16 7.22
N GLY A 67 -17.99 -4.03 8.20
CA GLY A 67 -17.04 -5.11 8.00
C GLY A 67 -17.50 -6.12 6.96
N ASP A 68 -18.80 -6.46 6.94
CA ASP A 68 -19.38 -7.35 5.94
C ASP A 68 -19.34 -6.73 4.54
N TRP A 69 -19.68 -5.43 4.43
CA TRP A 69 -19.57 -4.67 3.19
C TRP A 69 -18.12 -4.61 2.68
N LEU A 70 -17.15 -4.31 3.54
CA LEU A 70 -15.72 -4.28 3.15
C LEU A 70 -15.25 -5.62 2.57
N LEU A 71 -15.64 -6.74 3.20
CA LEU A 71 -15.28 -8.07 2.72
C LEU A 71 -15.94 -8.38 1.37
N ALA A 72 -17.23 -8.05 1.22
CA ALA A 72 -17.96 -8.29 -0.01
C ALA A 72 -17.38 -7.49 -1.19
N GLU A 73 -17.15 -6.18 -1.00
CA GLU A 73 -16.55 -5.30 -2.03
C GLU A 73 -15.14 -5.77 -2.41
N THR A 74 -14.29 -6.06 -1.41
CA THR A 74 -12.91 -6.51 -1.65
C THR A 74 -12.88 -7.84 -2.42
N SER A 75 -13.76 -8.78 -2.07
CA SER A 75 -13.88 -10.07 -2.76
C SER A 75 -14.40 -9.91 -4.18
N THR A 76 -15.36 -9.00 -4.42
CA THR A 76 -15.90 -8.72 -5.77
C THR A 76 -14.81 -8.16 -6.69
N LEU A 77 -13.82 -7.46 -6.14
CA LEU A 77 -12.65 -6.96 -6.87
C LEU A 77 -11.55 -8.02 -7.08
N GLY A 78 -11.79 -9.26 -6.65
CA GLY A 78 -10.92 -10.42 -6.90
C GLY A 78 -9.84 -10.68 -5.86
N ILE A 79 -9.83 -9.97 -4.75
CA ILE A 79 -8.90 -10.23 -3.64
C ILE A 79 -9.45 -11.34 -2.75
N ASP A 80 -8.63 -12.34 -2.46
CA ASP A 80 -8.98 -13.43 -1.53
C ASP A 80 -9.00 -12.92 -0.08
N CYS A 81 -10.19 -12.90 0.52
CA CYS A 81 -10.43 -12.43 1.88
C CYS A 81 -10.49 -13.57 2.93
N ARG A 82 -10.17 -14.83 2.57
CA ARG A 82 -10.26 -15.98 3.50
C ARG A 82 -9.34 -15.88 4.72
N LEU A 83 -8.28 -15.07 4.63
CA LEU A 83 -7.32 -14.82 5.71
C LEU A 83 -7.64 -13.55 6.53
N MET A 84 -8.77 -12.92 6.26
CA MET A 84 -9.24 -11.76 7.02
C MET A 84 -9.72 -12.17 8.41
N GLN A 85 -9.32 -11.39 9.42
CA GLN A 85 -9.76 -11.60 10.81
C GLN A 85 -10.96 -10.71 11.14
N ARG A 86 -11.81 -11.20 12.07
CA ARG A 86 -12.99 -10.47 12.55
C ARG A 86 -12.87 -10.21 14.05
N TYR A 87 -12.82 -8.94 14.45
CA TYR A 87 -12.85 -8.55 15.87
C TYR A 87 -14.25 -8.17 16.33
N GLN A 88 -14.46 -8.08 17.65
CA GLN A 88 -15.81 -7.89 18.22
C GLN A 88 -16.32 -6.46 18.20
N GLN A 89 -15.42 -5.47 18.16
CA GLN A 89 -15.78 -4.05 18.10
C GLN A 89 -16.28 -3.66 16.71
N HIS A 90 -16.80 -2.44 16.57
CA HIS A 90 -17.18 -1.87 15.27
C HIS A 90 -15.96 -1.68 14.36
N THR A 91 -16.18 -1.86 13.07
CA THR A 91 -15.16 -1.58 12.05
C THR A 91 -14.71 -0.13 12.13
N CYS A 92 -13.39 0.07 12.13
CA CYS A 92 -12.81 1.41 12.14
C CYS A 92 -13.06 2.11 10.81
N GLU A 93 -13.79 3.23 10.85
CA GLU A 93 -13.97 4.12 9.71
C GLU A 93 -12.95 5.25 9.74
N MET A 94 -12.32 5.53 8.60
CA MET A 94 -11.48 6.73 8.42
C MET A 94 -12.38 7.88 8.00
N LEU A 95 -12.39 8.99 8.74
CA LEU A 95 -13.13 10.17 8.34
C LEU A 95 -12.27 11.00 7.40
N LEU A 96 -12.72 11.13 6.15
CA LEU A 96 -12.12 12.00 5.14
C LEU A 96 -12.91 13.30 5.11
N VAL A 97 -12.40 14.31 5.77
CA VAL A 97 -13.00 15.64 5.85
C VAL A 97 -12.50 16.47 4.67
N MET A 98 -13.38 16.72 3.71
CA MET A 98 -13.13 17.52 2.50
C MET A 98 -13.66 18.91 2.69
N THR A 99 -12.90 19.93 2.31
CA THR A 99 -13.30 21.34 2.43
C THR A 99 -13.49 21.98 1.05
N PRO A 100 -14.25 23.09 0.92
CA PRO A 100 -14.53 23.71 -0.37
C PRO A 100 -13.29 24.24 -1.11
N ASP A 101 -12.21 24.50 -0.40
CA ASP A 101 -10.91 24.92 -0.94
C ASP A 101 -10.06 23.75 -1.45
N GLY A 102 -10.60 22.51 -1.41
CA GLY A 102 -9.93 21.31 -1.90
C GLY A 102 -9.01 20.62 -0.88
N GLU A 103 -8.87 21.19 0.32
CA GLU A 103 -8.08 20.58 1.38
C GLU A 103 -8.76 19.31 1.93
N ARG A 104 -7.94 18.36 2.34
CA ARG A 104 -8.39 17.10 2.95
C ARG A 104 -7.71 16.85 4.29
N THR A 105 -8.54 16.59 5.30
CA THR A 105 -8.07 16.15 6.62
C THR A 105 -8.54 14.72 6.87
N ILE A 106 -7.63 13.83 7.27
CA ILE A 106 -7.94 12.45 7.61
C ILE A 106 -7.93 12.30 9.12
N ILE A 107 -9.08 11.90 9.68
CA ILE A 107 -9.23 11.59 11.10
C ILE A 107 -9.31 10.06 11.24
N ARG A 108 -8.38 9.50 12.00
CA ARG A 108 -8.26 8.05 12.18
C ARG A 108 -8.67 7.66 13.59
N PRO A 109 -9.54 6.66 13.77
CA PRO A 109 -9.80 6.10 15.08
C PRO A 109 -8.58 5.30 15.56
N GLU A 110 -8.48 5.10 16.86
CA GLU A 110 -7.60 4.08 17.41
C GLU A 110 -8.04 2.69 16.92
N ARG A 111 -7.07 1.88 16.49
CA ARG A 111 -7.35 0.54 15.94
C ARG A 111 -7.20 -0.53 17.00
N PRO A 112 -8.05 -1.57 16.97
CA PRO A 112 -7.82 -2.76 17.75
C PRO A 112 -6.46 -3.38 17.42
N ARG A 113 -5.84 -4.02 18.42
CA ARG A 113 -4.61 -4.79 18.22
C ARG A 113 -4.84 -5.82 17.13
N PHE A 114 -3.90 -5.91 16.21
CA PHE A 114 -3.91 -6.88 15.13
C PHE A 114 -2.74 -7.85 15.30
N GLU A 115 -3.05 -9.11 15.55
CA GLU A 115 -2.09 -10.17 15.76
C GLU A 115 -2.21 -11.21 14.64
N LEU A 116 -1.10 -11.51 13.98
CA LEU A 116 -1.07 -12.53 12.94
C LEU A 116 -1.10 -13.92 13.57
N ALA A 117 -1.87 -14.82 12.96
CA ALA A 117 -1.86 -16.23 13.28
C ALA A 117 -0.50 -16.88 12.97
N ALA A 118 -0.40 -18.20 13.11
CA ALA A 118 0.80 -18.92 12.67
C ALA A 118 1.10 -18.63 11.19
N PRO A 119 2.39 -18.52 10.80
CA PRO A 119 2.77 -18.21 9.42
C PRO A 119 2.26 -19.30 8.46
N PRO A 120 1.85 -18.92 7.24
CA PRO A 120 1.41 -19.87 6.23
C PRO A 120 2.58 -20.68 5.68
N ASN A 121 2.29 -21.67 4.84
CA ASN A 121 3.33 -22.36 4.08
C ASN A 121 3.86 -21.44 2.96
N TRP A 122 5.02 -20.84 3.20
CA TRP A 122 5.63 -19.87 2.27
C TRP A 122 5.95 -20.42 0.89
N ARG A 123 6.08 -21.73 0.72
CA ARG A 123 6.29 -22.35 -0.60
C ARG A 123 5.10 -22.19 -1.56
N GLN A 124 3.98 -21.72 -1.06
CA GLN A 124 2.76 -21.45 -1.84
C GLN A 124 2.64 -19.99 -2.26
N TRP A 125 3.57 -19.12 -1.85
CA TRP A 125 3.55 -17.68 -2.06
C TRP A 125 4.83 -17.22 -2.73
N ASP A 126 4.69 -16.49 -3.84
CA ASP A 126 5.82 -15.92 -4.57
C ASP A 126 6.30 -14.63 -3.90
N ALA A 127 5.38 -13.86 -3.31
CA ALA A 127 5.70 -12.63 -2.60
C ALA A 127 4.88 -12.43 -1.34
N LEU A 128 5.50 -11.76 -0.35
CA LEU A 128 4.88 -11.20 0.84
C LEU A 128 5.09 -9.68 0.83
N TYR A 129 3.99 -8.92 0.94
CA TYR A 129 4.05 -7.47 1.15
C TYR A 129 3.54 -7.09 2.53
N ILE A 130 4.30 -6.27 3.27
CA ILE A 130 3.96 -5.82 4.62
C ILE A 130 3.80 -4.31 4.65
N ASN A 131 2.55 -3.86 4.83
CA ASN A 131 2.18 -2.44 4.98
C ASN A 131 1.20 -2.25 6.15
N SER A 132 1.42 -2.96 7.25
CA SER A 132 0.66 -2.78 8.48
C SER A 132 1.54 -2.90 9.71
N SER A 133 1.00 -2.52 10.87
CA SER A 133 1.67 -2.66 12.17
C SER A 133 1.25 -3.93 12.91
N ALA A 134 0.85 -4.97 12.19
CA ALA A 134 0.42 -6.25 12.76
C ALA A 134 1.52 -6.86 13.64
N GLU A 135 1.14 -7.36 14.80
CA GLU A 135 2.03 -8.15 15.64
C GLU A 135 2.30 -9.50 15.00
N GLY A 136 3.53 -10.00 15.12
CA GLY A 136 3.96 -11.20 14.40
C GLY A 136 4.47 -10.95 12.98
N ALA A 137 4.29 -9.75 12.40
CA ALA A 137 4.76 -9.44 11.04
C ALA A 137 6.27 -9.65 10.88
N VAL A 138 7.08 -9.32 11.90
CA VAL A 138 8.53 -9.57 11.91
C VAL A 138 8.83 -11.08 11.81
N SER A 139 8.13 -11.91 12.56
CA SER A 139 8.28 -13.38 12.53
C SER A 139 7.87 -13.95 11.17
N TRP A 140 6.76 -13.48 10.61
CA TRP A 140 6.32 -13.87 9.26
C TRP A 140 7.37 -13.50 8.23
N ALA A 141 7.85 -12.26 8.24
CA ALA A 141 8.88 -11.79 7.32
C ALA A 141 10.14 -12.65 7.39
N LYS A 142 10.70 -12.88 8.62
CA LYS A 142 11.92 -13.70 8.82
C LYS A 142 11.78 -15.12 8.27
N THR A 143 10.58 -15.71 8.34
CA THR A 143 10.33 -17.06 7.79
C THR A 143 10.08 -17.03 6.29
N ALA A 144 9.45 -15.96 5.77
CA ALA A 144 9.18 -15.78 4.34
C ALA A 144 10.44 -15.53 3.50
N LEU A 145 11.44 -14.82 4.03
CA LEU A 145 12.69 -14.46 3.34
C LEU A 145 13.43 -15.64 2.67
N ARG A 146 13.20 -16.86 3.13
CA ARG A 146 13.83 -18.07 2.57
C ARG A 146 13.10 -18.65 1.36
N HIS A 147 11.89 -18.19 1.08
CA HIS A 147 10.99 -18.85 0.14
C HIS A 147 10.30 -17.90 -0.82
N SER A 148 10.10 -16.65 -0.43
CA SER A 148 9.29 -15.68 -1.14
C SER A 148 10.01 -14.34 -1.22
N LEU A 149 9.74 -13.55 -2.23
CA LEU A 149 10.12 -12.15 -2.25
C LEU A 149 9.39 -11.42 -1.09
N VAL A 150 10.14 -10.76 -0.22
CA VAL A 150 9.56 -9.96 0.87
C VAL A 150 9.78 -8.49 0.57
N VAL A 151 8.68 -7.76 0.39
CA VAL A 151 8.65 -6.30 0.21
C VAL A 151 7.96 -5.69 1.42
N ALA A 152 8.49 -4.63 1.98
CA ALA A 152 7.89 -3.97 3.13
C ALA A 152 7.88 -2.45 2.98
N GLN A 153 6.80 -1.83 3.47
CA GLN A 153 6.74 -0.40 3.68
C GLN A 153 7.40 -0.05 5.02
N LEU A 154 8.21 1.01 5.04
CA LEU A 154 8.78 1.53 6.29
C LEU A 154 7.66 1.84 7.28
N ALA A 155 7.77 1.31 8.49
CA ALA A 155 6.79 1.58 9.53
C ALA A 155 6.86 3.04 10.00
N LYS A 156 5.77 3.58 10.54
CA LYS A 156 5.76 4.94 11.12
C LYS A 156 6.55 5.04 12.44
N ASP A 157 6.84 3.92 13.05
CA ASP A 157 7.77 3.76 14.19
C ASP A 157 9.06 3.06 13.72
N ASN A 158 10.00 2.83 14.64
CA ASN A 158 11.30 2.23 14.35
C ASN A 158 11.32 0.69 14.48
N ARG A 159 10.14 0.02 14.32
CA ARG A 159 10.11 -1.45 14.34
C ARG A 159 10.86 -2.07 13.17
N GLU A 160 11.43 -3.23 13.41
CA GLU A 160 12.05 -4.03 12.34
C GLU A 160 11.07 -4.35 11.22
N ARG A 161 11.60 -4.39 10.00
CA ARG A 161 10.92 -4.81 8.76
C ARG A 161 11.83 -5.74 7.95
N PRO A 162 12.09 -6.97 8.40
CA PRO A 162 12.93 -7.90 7.65
C PRO A 162 12.38 -8.10 6.23
N CYS A 163 13.15 -7.70 5.21
CA CYS A 163 12.70 -7.76 3.82
C CYS A 163 13.86 -7.73 2.82
N HIS A 164 13.59 -8.11 1.58
CA HIS A 164 14.50 -7.93 0.47
C HIS A 164 14.42 -6.50 -0.09
N VAL A 165 13.23 -5.93 -0.09
CA VAL A 165 12.98 -4.57 -0.60
C VAL A 165 12.22 -3.77 0.44
N LEU A 166 12.83 -2.68 0.90
CA LEU A 166 12.19 -1.71 1.79
C LEU A 166 11.77 -0.48 0.99
N ILE A 167 10.54 -0.02 1.20
CA ILE A 167 10.01 1.19 0.56
C ILE A 167 9.73 2.23 1.63
N ALA A 168 10.11 3.48 1.38
CA ALA A 168 9.78 4.63 2.22
C ALA A 168 9.44 5.85 1.35
N SER A 169 8.74 6.83 1.91
CA SER A 169 8.71 8.17 1.32
C SER A 169 9.81 9.04 1.92
N ARG A 170 10.24 10.07 1.19
CA ARG A 170 11.17 11.08 1.73
C ARG A 170 10.62 11.73 3.00
N ALA A 171 9.33 11.99 3.04
CA ALA A 171 8.67 12.53 4.23
C ALA A 171 8.75 11.58 5.44
N ASP A 172 8.67 10.27 5.21
CA ASP A 172 8.82 9.28 6.28
C ASP A 172 10.26 9.17 6.79
N MET A 173 11.25 9.56 6.00
CA MET A 173 12.67 9.54 6.36
C MET A 173 13.11 10.76 7.15
N GLN A 174 12.36 11.86 7.04
CA GLN A 174 12.77 13.14 7.62
C GLN A 174 12.95 13.07 9.14
N GLY A 175 14.15 13.38 9.63
CA GLY A 175 14.45 13.43 11.06
C GLY A 175 14.54 12.08 11.77
N ARG A 176 14.53 10.96 11.06
CA ARG A 176 14.54 9.61 11.68
C ARG A 176 15.91 9.08 12.03
N SER A 177 16.94 9.46 11.30
CA SER A 177 18.28 8.89 11.49
C SER A 177 19.35 9.80 10.90
N GLU A 178 20.53 9.80 11.53
CA GLU A 178 21.77 10.40 11.02
C GLU A 178 22.56 9.43 10.13
N LEU A 179 22.14 8.19 10.00
CA LEU A 179 22.76 7.20 9.13
C LEU A 179 22.53 7.54 7.66
N SER A 180 23.44 7.07 6.80
CA SER A 180 23.15 7.09 5.35
C SER A 180 21.87 6.31 5.04
N PRO A 181 21.14 6.62 3.95
CA PRO A 181 19.89 5.92 3.64
C PRO A 181 20.05 4.40 3.59
N TRP A 182 21.11 3.89 2.97
CA TRP A 182 21.37 2.44 2.94
C TRP A 182 21.59 1.84 4.32
N GLN A 183 22.44 2.47 5.15
CA GLN A 183 22.69 1.99 6.52
C GLN A 183 21.43 2.03 7.38
N TYR A 184 20.59 3.06 7.20
CA TYR A 184 19.30 3.11 7.86
C TYR A 184 18.38 1.97 7.38
N GLY A 185 18.30 1.73 6.07
CA GLY A 185 17.55 0.60 5.51
C GLY A 185 17.98 -0.74 6.10
N LEU A 186 19.30 -0.98 6.18
CA LEU A 186 19.85 -2.19 6.81
C LEU A 186 19.48 -2.32 8.29
N SER A 187 19.49 -1.22 9.04
CA SER A 187 19.13 -1.23 10.48
C SER A 187 17.66 -1.63 10.71
N ILE A 188 16.78 -1.39 9.73
CA ILE A 188 15.36 -1.74 9.78
C ILE A 188 15.08 -3.13 9.19
N ALA A 189 15.70 -3.46 8.05
CA ALA A 189 15.38 -4.65 7.26
C ALA A 189 16.30 -5.84 7.54
N GLY A 190 17.50 -5.60 8.08
CA GLY A 190 18.52 -6.62 8.31
C GLY A 190 19.28 -7.00 7.04
N ASP A 191 20.13 -8.02 7.16
CA ASP A 191 21.12 -8.41 6.14
C ASP A 191 20.54 -8.98 4.85
N SER A 192 19.24 -9.28 4.81
CA SER A 192 18.55 -9.72 3.60
C SER A 192 18.19 -8.59 2.65
N LEU A 193 18.39 -7.32 3.06
CA LEU A 193 18.05 -6.16 2.25
C LEU A 193 18.88 -6.11 0.96
N GLN A 194 18.20 -6.03 -0.17
CA GLN A 194 18.79 -5.91 -1.51
C GLN A 194 18.59 -4.51 -2.09
N ALA A 195 17.47 -3.87 -1.72
CA ALA A 195 17.09 -2.54 -2.21
C ALA A 195 16.33 -1.75 -1.14
N PHE A 196 16.75 -0.52 -0.93
CA PHE A 196 15.98 0.47 -0.19
C PHE A 196 15.54 1.59 -1.15
N ILE A 197 14.24 1.70 -1.35
CA ILE A 197 13.63 2.62 -2.32
C ILE A 197 12.95 3.76 -1.55
N VAL A 198 13.38 4.99 -1.84
CA VAL A 198 12.81 6.21 -1.23
C VAL A 198 12.10 7.02 -2.29
N THR A 199 10.78 7.09 -2.23
CA THR A 199 9.93 7.86 -3.14
C THR A 199 9.87 9.33 -2.72
N ASP A 200 9.79 10.25 -3.69
CA ASP A 200 9.79 11.72 -3.49
C ASP A 200 8.78 12.43 -4.41
N GLY A 201 7.57 11.91 -4.50
CA GLY A 201 6.49 12.47 -5.29
C GLY A 201 6.91 12.73 -6.75
N GLU A 202 6.75 13.96 -7.23
CA GLU A 202 7.09 14.37 -8.60
C GLU A 202 8.60 14.27 -8.92
N SER A 203 9.45 14.25 -7.89
CA SER A 203 10.89 14.03 -8.06
C SER A 203 11.25 12.57 -8.35
N GLY A 204 10.28 11.64 -8.35
CA GLY A 204 10.52 10.23 -8.61
C GLY A 204 10.95 9.45 -7.38
N ALA A 205 11.91 8.54 -7.52
CA ALA A 205 12.38 7.69 -6.44
C ALA A 205 13.88 7.41 -6.55
N ILE A 206 14.53 7.18 -5.42
CA ILE A 206 15.95 6.80 -5.36
C ILE A 206 16.02 5.36 -4.84
N LEU A 207 16.72 4.51 -5.60
CA LEU A 207 17.17 3.21 -5.20
C LEU A 207 18.50 3.32 -4.48
N TYR A 208 18.59 2.85 -3.26
CA TYR A 208 19.82 2.70 -2.51
C TYR A 208 20.16 1.21 -2.40
N GLN A 209 21.39 0.86 -2.74
CA GLN A 209 21.99 -0.46 -2.57
C GLN A 209 23.37 -0.28 -1.87
N ALA A 210 24.05 -1.37 -1.55
CA ALA A 210 25.28 -1.32 -0.75
C ALA A 210 26.31 -0.30 -1.28
N ASP A 211 26.59 -0.32 -2.57
CA ASP A 211 27.65 0.47 -3.20
C ASP A 211 27.12 1.46 -4.27
N SER A 212 25.80 1.62 -4.38
CA SER A 212 25.23 2.45 -5.44
C SER A 212 23.94 3.14 -5.01
N GLN A 213 23.66 4.24 -5.70
CA GLN A 213 22.36 4.87 -5.72
C GLN A 213 21.94 5.19 -7.15
N THR A 214 20.68 4.94 -7.47
CA THR A 214 20.14 5.19 -8.80
C THR A 214 18.83 5.95 -8.69
N HIS A 215 18.68 7.02 -9.45
CA HIS A 215 17.44 7.79 -9.53
C HIS A 215 16.57 7.25 -10.67
N VAL A 216 15.27 7.05 -10.39
CA VAL A 216 14.24 6.74 -11.38
C VAL A 216 13.22 7.87 -11.35
N ALA A 217 12.99 8.51 -12.50
CA ALA A 217 12.08 9.64 -12.61
C ALA A 217 10.62 9.23 -12.34
N ALA A 218 9.82 10.18 -11.87
CA ALA A 218 8.37 10.00 -11.84
C ALA A 218 7.79 10.01 -13.25
N GLU A 219 6.68 9.32 -13.47
CA GLU A 219 5.85 9.46 -14.67
C GLU A 219 5.02 10.75 -14.55
N SER A 220 4.89 11.49 -15.64
CA SER A 220 4.10 12.74 -15.66
C SER A 220 2.61 12.44 -15.53
N ALA A 221 1.93 13.15 -14.63
CA ALA A 221 0.49 13.02 -14.42
C ALA A 221 -0.18 14.36 -14.08
N SER A 222 -1.46 14.48 -14.40
CA SER A 222 -2.31 15.56 -13.89
C SER A 222 -2.80 15.16 -12.49
N VAL A 223 -2.30 15.83 -11.46
CA VAL A 223 -2.58 15.48 -10.08
C VAL A 223 -3.98 15.94 -9.67
N VAL A 224 -4.83 14.99 -9.30
CA VAL A 224 -6.19 15.19 -8.77
C VAL A 224 -6.21 14.87 -7.27
N ASP A 225 -5.71 13.70 -6.87
CA ASP A 225 -5.62 13.25 -5.48
C ASP A 225 -4.37 12.39 -5.27
N THR A 226 -3.53 12.73 -4.32
CA THR A 226 -2.31 11.97 -4.01
C THR A 226 -2.53 10.75 -3.11
N THR A 227 -3.77 10.50 -2.67
CA THR A 227 -4.10 9.36 -1.81
C THR A 227 -3.91 8.05 -2.54
N GLY A 228 -3.21 7.12 -1.90
CA GLY A 228 -2.96 5.80 -2.50
C GLY A 228 -1.81 5.76 -3.50
N ALA A 229 -1.19 6.89 -3.87
CA ALA A 229 -0.06 6.91 -4.80
C ALA A 229 1.10 6.00 -4.34
N GLY A 230 1.45 6.03 -3.06
CA GLY A 230 2.48 5.14 -2.50
C GLY A 230 2.08 3.66 -2.51
N ASP A 231 0.80 3.35 -2.31
CA ASP A 231 0.28 1.98 -2.39
C ASP A 231 0.28 1.48 -3.86
N ALA A 232 -0.10 2.35 -4.81
CA ALA A 232 -0.04 2.05 -6.23
C ALA A 232 1.42 1.88 -6.72
N TYR A 233 2.33 2.74 -6.25
CA TYR A 233 3.77 2.57 -6.51
C TYR A 233 4.27 1.21 -6.02
N ALA A 234 3.94 0.83 -4.79
CA ALA A 234 4.33 -0.45 -4.23
C ALA A 234 3.73 -1.62 -5.03
N ALA A 235 2.49 -1.50 -5.50
CA ALA A 235 1.84 -2.52 -6.33
C ALA A 235 2.57 -2.72 -7.68
N GLY A 236 2.86 -1.63 -8.41
CA GLY A 236 3.59 -1.70 -9.69
C GLY A 236 5.01 -2.21 -9.50
N LEU A 237 5.71 -1.79 -8.43
CA LEU A 237 7.03 -2.32 -8.09
C LEU A 237 6.99 -3.84 -7.84
N ILE A 238 6.03 -4.32 -7.03
CA ILE A 238 5.87 -5.75 -6.75
C ILE A 238 5.55 -6.51 -8.04
N HIS A 239 4.66 -5.97 -8.88
CA HIS A 239 4.34 -6.54 -10.19
C HIS A 239 5.59 -6.76 -11.05
N GLY A 240 6.45 -5.75 -11.21
CA GLY A 240 7.69 -5.87 -11.95
C GLY A 240 8.64 -6.91 -11.34
N LEU A 241 8.86 -6.83 -10.02
CA LEU A 241 9.78 -7.74 -9.32
C LEU A 241 9.37 -9.22 -9.40
N VAL A 242 8.07 -9.55 -9.27
CA VAL A 242 7.61 -10.95 -9.39
C VAL A 242 7.62 -11.48 -10.82
N ARG A 243 7.77 -10.62 -11.82
CA ARG A 243 8.01 -10.95 -13.22
C ARG A 243 9.49 -11.15 -13.52
N GLY A 244 10.37 -10.77 -12.61
CA GLY A 244 11.82 -10.86 -12.78
C GLY A 244 12.46 -9.60 -13.38
N ASP A 245 11.75 -8.48 -13.39
CA ASP A 245 12.31 -7.20 -13.85
C ASP A 245 13.44 -6.75 -12.90
N GLU A 246 14.45 -6.08 -13.46
CA GLU A 246 15.48 -5.40 -12.69
C GLU A 246 14.87 -4.25 -11.85
N PHE A 247 15.49 -3.89 -10.75
CA PHE A 247 14.95 -2.88 -9.82
C PHE A 247 14.52 -1.59 -10.50
N CYS A 248 15.32 -1.04 -11.41
CA CYS A 248 14.98 0.21 -12.09
C CYS A 248 13.76 0.07 -13.00
N GLN A 249 13.57 -1.08 -13.63
CA GLN A 249 12.38 -1.37 -14.47
C GLN A 249 11.14 -1.53 -13.60
N ALA A 250 11.25 -2.29 -12.51
CA ALA A 250 10.16 -2.44 -11.55
C ALA A 250 9.77 -1.11 -10.87
N MET A 251 10.77 -0.23 -10.58
CA MET A 251 10.52 1.12 -10.07
C MET A 251 9.82 2.01 -11.09
N ALA A 252 10.17 1.91 -12.38
CA ALA A 252 9.49 2.65 -13.44
C ALA A 252 8.03 2.21 -13.60
N GLU A 253 7.76 0.91 -13.45
CA GLU A 253 6.39 0.39 -13.42
C GLU A 253 5.64 0.91 -12.19
N GLY A 254 6.27 0.93 -11.01
CA GLY A 254 5.73 1.56 -9.81
C GLY A 254 5.38 3.04 -10.02
N ALA A 255 6.28 3.81 -10.67
CA ALA A 255 6.05 5.22 -10.98
C ALA A 255 4.86 5.41 -11.92
N ARG A 256 4.69 4.54 -12.92
CA ARG A 256 3.57 4.55 -13.86
C ARG A 256 2.24 4.28 -13.16
N TRP A 257 2.17 3.27 -12.29
CA TRP A 257 0.94 2.99 -11.53
C TRP A 257 0.60 4.11 -10.55
N ALA A 258 1.61 4.71 -9.92
CA ALA A 258 1.41 5.90 -9.09
C ALA A 258 0.86 7.09 -9.88
N ALA A 259 1.31 7.30 -11.13
CA ALA A 259 0.80 8.36 -12.01
C ALA A 259 -0.69 8.17 -12.32
N PHE A 260 -1.15 6.94 -12.60
CA PHE A 260 -2.58 6.66 -12.75
C PHE A 260 -3.36 6.91 -11.45
N ALA A 261 -2.77 6.54 -10.30
CA ALA A 261 -3.44 6.75 -9.02
C ALA A 261 -3.65 8.24 -8.72
N VAL A 262 -2.65 9.09 -8.91
CA VAL A 262 -2.78 10.54 -8.62
C VAL A 262 -3.72 11.27 -9.58
N ALA A 263 -4.02 10.71 -10.74
CA ALA A 263 -4.98 11.24 -11.70
C ALA A 263 -6.45 10.91 -11.38
N THR A 264 -6.73 10.17 -10.31
CA THR A 264 -8.07 9.71 -9.91
C THR A 264 -8.52 10.34 -8.59
N GLU A 265 -9.81 10.64 -8.42
CA GLU A 265 -10.41 11.07 -7.14
C GLU A 265 -10.61 9.92 -6.13
N SER A 266 -9.84 8.85 -6.21
CA SER A 266 -10.00 7.66 -5.37
C SER A 266 -8.65 7.14 -4.90
N SER A 267 -8.60 6.57 -3.70
CA SER A 267 -7.41 5.89 -3.22
C SER A 267 -7.20 4.50 -3.83
N ILE A 268 -8.27 3.87 -4.34
CA ILE A 268 -8.17 2.61 -5.09
C ILE A 268 -7.91 2.90 -6.57
N PRO A 269 -7.25 1.97 -7.29
CA PRO A 269 -6.96 2.12 -8.72
C PRO A 269 -8.22 2.40 -9.56
N GLY A 270 -8.07 3.31 -10.53
CA GLY A 270 -9.12 3.70 -11.46
C GLY A 270 -9.12 2.92 -12.78
N ALA A 271 -10.11 3.25 -13.63
CA ALA A 271 -10.30 2.58 -14.93
C ALA A 271 -9.08 2.74 -15.87
N GLU A 272 -8.34 3.85 -15.78
CA GLU A 272 -7.17 4.09 -16.62
C GLU A 272 -6.05 3.08 -16.36
N LEU A 273 -5.76 2.78 -15.08
CA LEU A 273 -4.82 1.73 -14.74
C LEU A 273 -5.33 0.36 -15.24
N LYS A 274 -6.62 0.06 -15.04
CA LYS A 274 -7.21 -1.20 -15.51
C LYS A 274 -7.04 -1.37 -17.01
N ASN A 275 -7.37 -0.35 -17.81
CA ASN A 275 -7.23 -0.37 -19.25
C ASN A 275 -5.75 -0.53 -19.68
N TYR A 276 -4.83 0.14 -19.00
CA TYR A 276 -3.40 -0.02 -19.24
C TYR A 276 -2.97 -1.48 -19.04
N LEU A 277 -3.34 -2.09 -17.93
CA LEU A 277 -2.97 -3.46 -17.58
C LEU A 277 -3.60 -4.50 -18.53
N GLU A 278 -4.84 -4.30 -18.96
CA GLU A 278 -5.50 -5.14 -19.95
C GLU A 278 -4.77 -5.09 -21.31
N ASN A 279 -4.32 -3.91 -21.73
CA ASN A 279 -3.55 -3.73 -22.95
C ASN A 279 -2.15 -4.37 -22.87
N GLU A 280 -1.46 -4.27 -21.73
CA GLU A 280 -0.15 -4.90 -21.54
C GLU A 280 -0.27 -6.43 -21.59
N ARG A 281 -1.27 -7.01 -20.92
CA ARG A 281 -1.53 -8.46 -20.97
C ARG A 281 -1.83 -8.96 -22.40
N ALA A 282 -2.62 -8.20 -23.15
CA ALA A 282 -2.93 -8.57 -24.54
C ALA A 282 -1.68 -8.59 -25.45
N LYS A 283 -0.66 -7.78 -25.15
CA LYS A 283 0.63 -7.80 -25.87
C LYS A 283 1.49 -9.02 -25.54
N GLU A 284 1.35 -9.57 -24.32
CA GLU A 284 2.12 -10.74 -23.89
C GLU A 284 1.56 -12.07 -24.42
N GLU A 285 0.29 -12.07 -24.86
CA GLU A 285 -0.38 -13.25 -25.41
C GLU A 285 -0.16 -13.40 -26.93
N VAL A 286 0.47 -12.44 -27.59
CA VAL A 286 0.79 -12.43 -29.03
C VAL A 286 2.25 -12.78 -29.29
#